data_433bd652d41a76b575ffd3e14487ddc5
#
_entry.id   433bd652d41a76b575ffd3e14487ddc5
#
_cell.length_a   1.000
_cell.length_b   1.000
_cell.length_c   1.000
_cell.angle_alpha   90.00
_cell.angle_beta   90.00
_cell.angle_gamma   90.00
#
_symmetry.space_group_name_H-M   'P 1'
#
loop_
_entity.id
_entity.type
_entity.pdbx_description
1 polymer ?
#
loop_
_entity_poly.entity_id
_entity_poly.type
_entity_poly.pdbx_seq_one_letter_code
_entity_poly.pdbx_strand_id
1 'polypeptide(L)'
;FAEHCPEVRIVSDEAFRLGSSIAIRIVVLAMYLLTHPDDVLSTHSLAALYQQHVLKANADLNSIFIDNANVSSLLPEDFLNNREKLLLMPLYDLAKELLQVFSVNDIEGQTGYICAFLDELNRFTTDTTTDIDTFVDEWNTSLCNKNIRGDEVDGVRILSIHKSKGLEYNNVIVPFCDWVLERSN
;
A
#
# COMPACT_ATOMS: atom_id res chain seq x y z
N PHE A 1 -21.69 -7.17 -10.38
CA PHE A 1 -21.81 -5.77 -9.95
C PHE A 1 -20.91 -4.88 -10.80
N ALA A 2 -19.64 -5.21 -10.94
CA ALA A 2 -18.68 -4.44 -11.74
C ALA A 2 -19.08 -4.30 -13.23
N GLU A 3 -19.73 -5.31 -13.80
CA GLU A 3 -20.21 -5.27 -15.19
C GLU A 3 -21.44 -4.35 -15.40
N HIS A 4 -22.26 -4.15 -14.37
CA HIS A 4 -23.51 -3.40 -14.47
C HIS A 4 -23.46 -2.01 -13.84
N CYS A 5 -22.51 -1.78 -12.96
CA CYS A 5 -22.29 -0.51 -12.25
C CYS A 5 -20.80 -0.21 -12.12
N PRO A 6 -20.11 0.09 -13.24
CA PRO A 6 -18.65 0.31 -13.22
C PRO A 6 -18.24 1.57 -12.41
N GLU A 7 -19.18 2.47 -12.17
CA GLU A 7 -18.98 3.69 -11.39
C GLU A 7 -18.95 3.44 -9.88
N VAL A 8 -19.45 2.27 -9.43
CA VAL A 8 -19.52 1.96 -8.00
C VAL A 8 -18.29 1.16 -7.59
N ARG A 9 -17.38 1.77 -6.87
CA ARG A 9 -16.23 1.09 -6.25
C ARG A 9 -16.72 0.21 -5.11
N ILE A 10 -16.39 -1.07 -5.16
CA ILE A 10 -16.64 -2.01 -4.06
C ILE A 10 -15.33 -2.14 -3.28
N VAL A 11 -15.41 -1.90 -1.99
CA VAL A 11 -14.23 -1.90 -1.11
C VAL A 11 -14.43 -2.94 -0.01
N SER A 12 -13.54 -3.94 0.03
CA SER A 12 -13.51 -4.91 1.12
C SER A 12 -12.75 -4.35 2.33
N ASP A 13 -12.99 -4.92 3.49
CA ASP A 13 -12.30 -4.51 4.73
C ASP A 13 -10.76 -4.65 4.64
N GLU A 14 -10.30 -5.62 3.85
CA GLU A 14 -8.86 -5.79 3.58
C GLU A 14 -8.30 -4.67 2.71
N ALA A 15 -9.12 -4.10 1.84
CA ALA A 15 -8.69 -2.97 1.01
C ALA A 15 -8.41 -1.71 1.83
N PHE A 16 -8.97 -1.60 3.04
CA PHE A 16 -8.69 -0.47 3.95
C PHE A 16 -7.39 -0.60 4.74
N ARG A 17 -6.64 -1.69 4.58
CA ARG A 17 -5.34 -1.85 5.24
C ARG A 17 -4.28 -1.00 4.54
N LEU A 18 -3.38 -0.41 5.33
CA LEU A 18 -2.24 0.34 4.78
C LEU A 18 -1.43 -0.48 3.79
N GLY A 19 -1.22 -1.76 4.08
CA GLY A 19 -0.47 -2.69 3.22
C GLY A 19 -1.15 -3.05 1.90
N SER A 20 -2.44 -2.71 1.69
CA SER A 20 -3.12 -2.89 0.41
C SER A 20 -2.78 -1.79 -0.61
N SER A 21 -2.28 -0.65 -0.13
CA SER A 21 -1.90 0.49 -0.98
C SER A 21 -0.67 0.19 -1.82
N ILE A 22 -0.81 0.35 -3.13
CA ILE A 22 0.31 0.23 -4.07
C ILE A 22 1.37 1.31 -3.82
N ALA A 23 0.94 2.55 -3.58
CA ALA A 23 1.84 3.66 -3.30
C ALA A 23 2.74 3.39 -2.09
N ILE A 24 2.14 2.90 -0.99
CA ILE A 24 2.89 2.62 0.23
C ILE A 24 3.80 1.41 0.06
N ARG A 25 3.34 0.37 -0.64
CA ARG A 25 4.18 -0.80 -0.94
C ARG A 25 5.44 -0.41 -1.72
N ILE A 26 5.33 0.49 -2.70
CA ILE A 26 6.48 1.02 -3.43
C ILE A 26 7.44 1.73 -2.47
N VAL A 27 6.95 2.62 -1.61
CA VAL A 27 7.77 3.40 -0.67
C VAL A 27 8.47 2.50 0.35
N VAL A 28 7.74 1.58 0.98
CA VAL A 28 8.33 0.68 1.99
C VAL A 28 9.35 -0.26 1.37
N LEU A 29 9.07 -0.77 0.16
CA LEU A 29 10.00 -1.63 -0.55
C LEU A 29 11.24 -0.86 -1.00
N ALA A 30 11.09 0.41 -1.39
CA ALA A 30 12.22 1.28 -1.68
C ALA A 30 13.07 1.55 -0.42
N MET A 31 12.43 1.81 0.74
CA MET A 31 13.15 1.94 2.03
C MET A 31 13.96 0.68 2.35
N TYR A 32 13.34 -0.50 2.23
CA TYR A 32 14.02 -1.77 2.46
C TYR A 32 15.25 -1.94 1.56
N LEU A 33 15.14 -1.61 0.27
CA LEU A 33 16.25 -1.73 -0.68
C LEU A 33 17.39 -0.72 -0.45
N LEU A 34 17.16 0.37 0.27
CA LEU A 34 18.24 1.27 0.67
C LEU A 34 19.21 0.57 1.63
N THR A 35 18.74 -0.30 2.51
CA THR A 35 19.56 -1.07 3.45
C THR A 35 19.97 -2.43 2.89
N HIS A 36 19.16 -3.02 1.98
CA HIS A 36 19.36 -4.34 1.38
C HIS A 36 19.48 -4.28 -0.17
N PRO A 37 20.52 -3.59 -0.71
CA PRO A 37 20.64 -3.35 -2.16
C PRO A 37 20.85 -4.63 -2.98
N ASP A 38 21.32 -5.69 -2.35
CA ASP A 38 21.63 -6.97 -3.00
C ASP A 38 20.41 -7.92 -3.07
N ASP A 39 19.25 -7.53 -2.53
CA ASP A 39 18.03 -8.34 -2.62
C ASP A 39 17.40 -8.22 -4.01
N VAL A 40 17.76 -9.20 -4.84
CA VAL A 40 17.33 -9.30 -6.23
C VAL A 40 15.82 -9.40 -6.34
N LEU A 41 15.17 -10.20 -5.49
CA LEU A 41 13.71 -10.41 -5.56
C LEU A 41 12.94 -9.12 -5.24
N SER A 42 13.38 -8.40 -4.20
CA SER A 42 12.78 -7.13 -3.81
C SER A 42 13.00 -6.05 -4.88
N THR A 43 14.17 -6.05 -5.53
CA THR A 43 14.45 -5.14 -6.66
C THR A 43 13.52 -5.37 -7.84
N HIS A 44 13.30 -6.63 -8.23
CA HIS A 44 12.37 -6.99 -9.29
C HIS A 44 10.93 -6.61 -8.92
N SER A 45 10.54 -6.86 -7.67
CA SER A 45 9.21 -6.52 -7.16
C SER A 45 8.95 -5.01 -7.20
N LEU A 46 9.93 -4.20 -6.80
CA LEU A 46 9.85 -2.73 -6.86
C LEU A 46 9.75 -2.25 -8.31
N ALA A 47 10.60 -2.77 -9.20
CA ALA A 47 10.58 -2.43 -10.61
C ALA A 47 9.24 -2.77 -11.26
N ALA A 48 8.69 -3.96 -11.00
CA ALA A 48 7.41 -4.39 -11.51
C ALA A 48 6.26 -3.47 -11.05
N LEU A 49 6.19 -3.15 -9.75
CA LEU A 49 5.18 -2.24 -9.20
C LEU A 49 5.29 -0.83 -9.81
N TYR A 50 6.50 -0.31 -9.93
CA TYR A 50 6.75 1.01 -10.49
C TYR A 50 6.35 1.08 -11.96
N GLN A 51 6.81 0.14 -12.78
CA GLN A 51 6.49 0.08 -14.22
C GLN A 51 4.98 -0.08 -14.46
N GLN A 52 4.33 -0.96 -13.71
CA GLN A 52 2.92 -1.26 -13.92
C GLN A 52 1.98 -0.14 -13.44
N HIS A 53 2.23 0.40 -12.26
CA HIS A 53 1.26 1.27 -11.60
C HIS A 53 1.57 2.76 -11.69
N VAL A 54 2.83 3.14 -11.83
CA VAL A 54 3.24 4.53 -11.96
C VAL A 54 3.42 4.90 -13.42
N LEU A 55 4.29 4.19 -14.14
CA LEU A 55 4.56 4.48 -15.54
C LEU A 55 3.47 3.93 -16.48
N LYS A 56 2.59 3.05 -15.97
CA LYS A 56 1.52 2.40 -16.76
C LYS A 56 2.06 1.75 -18.03
N ALA A 57 3.31 1.28 -17.97
CA ALA A 57 3.97 0.64 -19.08
C ALA A 57 3.35 -0.74 -19.32
N ASN A 58 3.08 -1.08 -20.60
CA ASN A 58 2.69 -2.43 -21.01
C ASN A 58 3.91 -3.37 -21.00
N ALA A 59 4.72 -3.31 -19.92
CA ALA A 59 5.85 -4.18 -19.76
C ALA A 59 5.36 -5.61 -19.49
N ASP A 60 5.92 -6.58 -20.24
CA ASP A 60 5.72 -7.97 -19.88
C ASP A 60 6.39 -8.23 -18.53
N LEU A 61 5.58 -8.40 -17.49
CA LEU A 61 6.07 -8.66 -16.13
C LEU A 61 7.00 -9.86 -16.09
N ASN A 62 6.76 -10.88 -16.93
CA ASN A 62 7.63 -12.05 -17.01
C ASN A 62 9.04 -11.66 -17.46
N SER A 63 9.17 -10.70 -18.39
CA SER A 63 10.48 -10.25 -18.84
C SER A 63 11.29 -9.57 -17.74
N ILE A 64 10.61 -8.84 -16.83
CA ILE A 64 11.24 -8.19 -15.67
C ILE A 64 11.85 -9.24 -14.74
N PHE A 65 11.18 -10.40 -14.56
CA PHE A 65 11.66 -11.48 -13.67
C PHE A 65 12.64 -12.45 -14.34
N ILE A 66 12.73 -12.48 -15.66
CA ILE A 66 13.62 -13.38 -16.40
C ILE A 66 14.97 -12.70 -16.70
N ASP A 67 14.96 -11.40 -17.02
CA ASP A 67 16.16 -10.64 -17.38
C ASP A 67 16.81 -9.97 -16.17
N ASN A 68 17.61 -10.73 -15.43
CA ASN A 68 18.32 -10.26 -14.24
C ASN A 68 19.35 -9.15 -14.51
N ALA A 69 19.76 -8.95 -15.77
CA ALA A 69 20.93 -8.12 -16.08
C ALA A 69 20.68 -6.60 -15.96
N ASN A 70 19.41 -6.13 -15.96
CA ASN A 70 19.12 -4.72 -16.12
C ASN A 70 17.92 -4.19 -15.31
N VAL A 71 17.47 -4.91 -14.31
CA VAL A 71 16.25 -4.53 -13.55
C VAL A 71 16.41 -3.19 -12.83
N SER A 72 17.59 -2.91 -12.31
CA SER A 72 17.88 -1.62 -11.66
C SER A 72 17.66 -0.43 -12.60
N SER A 73 17.89 -0.58 -13.90
CA SER A 73 17.65 0.50 -14.89
C SER A 73 16.17 0.84 -15.09
N LEU A 74 15.27 0.01 -14.58
CA LEU A 74 13.82 0.24 -14.60
C LEU A 74 13.33 1.08 -13.43
N LEU A 75 14.22 1.40 -12.46
CA LEU A 75 13.93 2.25 -11.31
C LEU A 75 14.31 3.70 -11.60
N PRO A 76 13.75 4.67 -10.86
CA PRO A 76 14.10 6.08 -11.02
C PRO A 76 15.61 6.32 -10.80
N GLU A 77 16.24 7.09 -11.70
CA GLU A 77 17.66 7.45 -11.58
C GLU A 77 17.97 8.16 -10.26
N ASP A 78 17.06 9.02 -9.79
CA ASP A 78 17.20 9.73 -8.53
C ASP A 78 17.27 8.78 -7.32
N PHE A 79 16.56 7.66 -7.38
CA PHE A 79 16.65 6.62 -6.34
C PHE A 79 18.01 5.92 -6.35
N LEU A 80 18.51 5.57 -7.53
CA LEU A 80 19.77 4.85 -7.69
C LEU A 80 20.98 5.71 -7.35
N ASN A 81 20.99 6.95 -7.83
CA ASN A 81 22.15 7.84 -7.71
C ASN A 81 22.26 8.54 -6.36
N ASN A 82 21.16 8.71 -5.63
CA ASN A 82 21.12 9.45 -4.36
C ASN A 82 21.05 8.54 -3.12
N ARG A 83 21.39 7.26 -3.23
CA ARG A 83 21.24 6.28 -2.14
C ARG A 83 21.89 6.76 -0.83
N GLU A 84 23.13 7.27 -0.88
CA GLU A 84 23.84 7.75 0.32
C GLU A 84 23.10 8.93 0.97
N LYS A 85 22.60 9.86 0.17
CA LYS A 85 21.80 10.99 0.65
C LYS A 85 20.52 10.51 1.32
N LEU A 86 19.81 9.57 0.70
CA LEU A 86 18.56 9.02 1.21
C LEU A 86 18.75 8.29 2.54
N LEU A 87 19.83 7.52 2.70
CA LEU A 87 20.16 6.82 3.95
C LEU A 87 20.44 7.75 5.13
N LEU A 88 20.84 9.00 4.88
CA LEU A 88 21.13 9.99 5.92
C LEU A 88 19.89 10.80 6.34
N MET A 89 18.76 10.64 5.65
CA MET A 89 17.55 11.38 5.95
C MET A 89 16.82 10.81 7.18
N PRO A 90 16.16 11.67 7.98
CA PRO A 90 15.20 11.22 8.97
C PRO A 90 14.09 10.40 8.28
N LEU A 91 13.60 9.36 8.95
CA LEU A 91 12.68 8.38 8.35
C LEU A 91 11.42 9.00 7.73
N TYR A 92 10.87 10.02 8.38
CA TYR A 92 9.69 10.75 7.88
C TYR A 92 10.01 11.54 6.59
N ASP A 93 11.15 12.23 6.55
CA ASP A 93 11.57 12.98 5.38
C ASP A 93 11.98 12.04 4.23
N LEU A 94 12.60 10.92 4.56
CA LEU A 94 12.88 9.85 3.60
C LEU A 94 11.59 9.34 2.94
N ALA A 95 10.54 9.08 3.72
CA ALA A 95 9.26 8.65 3.16
C ALA A 95 8.71 9.68 2.17
N LYS A 96 8.73 10.96 2.53
CA LYS A 96 8.26 12.05 1.66
C LYS A 96 9.09 12.17 0.39
N GLU A 97 10.41 12.06 0.49
CA GLU A 97 11.30 12.09 -0.67
C GLU A 97 11.01 10.90 -1.61
N LEU A 98 10.84 9.70 -1.06
CA LEU A 98 10.51 8.52 -1.86
C LEU A 98 9.14 8.62 -2.54
N LEU A 99 8.12 9.21 -1.88
CA LEU A 99 6.82 9.50 -2.52
C LEU A 99 6.99 10.39 -3.76
N GLN A 100 7.94 11.33 -3.74
CA GLN A 100 8.23 12.22 -4.86
C GLN A 100 9.07 11.53 -5.94
N VAL A 101 10.17 10.86 -5.54
CA VAL A 101 11.09 10.16 -6.46
C VAL A 101 10.35 9.12 -7.30
N PHE A 102 9.42 8.38 -6.68
CA PHE A 102 8.60 7.40 -7.38
C PHE A 102 7.30 7.96 -7.95
N SER A 103 7.01 9.25 -7.80
CA SER A 103 5.79 9.92 -8.30
C SER A 103 4.48 9.18 -7.94
N VAL A 104 4.46 8.52 -6.79
CA VAL A 104 3.31 7.69 -6.38
C VAL A 104 2.07 8.50 -5.99
N ASN A 105 2.23 9.81 -5.78
CA ASN A 105 1.11 10.74 -5.54
C ASN A 105 0.15 10.81 -6.74
N ASP A 106 0.63 10.47 -7.94
CA ASP A 106 -0.16 10.51 -9.18
C ASP A 106 -1.03 9.25 -9.37
N ILE A 107 -0.89 8.26 -8.49
CA ILE A 107 -1.71 7.06 -8.53
C ILE A 107 -3.08 7.38 -7.93
N GLU A 108 -4.14 7.22 -8.74
CA GLU A 108 -5.51 7.50 -8.31
C GLU A 108 -5.92 6.68 -7.07
N GLY A 109 -6.64 7.33 -6.16
CA GLY A 109 -7.21 6.69 -4.96
C GLY A 109 -6.20 6.35 -3.87
N GLN A 110 -4.93 6.82 -3.96
CA GLN A 110 -3.90 6.52 -2.96
C GLN A 110 -3.71 7.62 -1.91
N THR A 111 -4.29 8.81 -2.10
CA THR A 111 -4.07 9.96 -1.22
C THR A 111 -4.42 9.67 0.24
N GLY A 112 -5.57 9.06 0.52
CA GLY A 112 -5.98 8.70 1.88
C GLY A 112 -5.00 7.73 2.56
N TYR A 113 -4.49 6.75 1.80
CA TYR A 113 -3.47 5.81 2.29
C TYR A 113 -2.16 6.51 2.59
N ILE A 114 -1.72 7.42 1.71
CA ILE A 114 -0.48 8.18 1.88
C ILE A 114 -0.56 9.06 3.14
N CYS A 115 -1.68 9.77 3.35
CA CYS A 115 -1.88 10.58 4.55
C CYS A 115 -1.84 9.70 5.81
N ALA A 116 -2.60 8.62 5.84
CA ALA A 116 -2.64 7.72 6.99
C ALA A 116 -1.27 7.05 7.27
N PHE A 117 -0.52 6.72 6.22
CA PHE A 117 0.83 6.19 6.34
C PHE A 117 1.80 7.20 6.96
N LEU A 118 1.77 8.45 6.49
CA LEU A 118 2.61 9.51 7.03
C LEU A 118 2.27 9.83 8.48
N ASP A 119 0.99 9.77 8.86
CA ASP A 119 0.55 9.95 10.26
C ASP A 119 1.06 8.81 11.15
N GLU A 120 0.97 7.55 10.69
CA GLU A 120 1.50 6.40 11.43
C GLU A 120 3.02 6.46 11.54
N LEU A 121 3.71 6.85 10.47
CA LEU A 121 5.17 7.01 10.46
C LEU A 121 5.61 8.11 11.42
N ASN A 122 4.92 9.25 11.42
CA ASN A 122 5.21 10.34 12.35
C ASN A 122 5.02 9.90 13.82
N ARG A 123 3.95 9.16 14.11
CA ARG A 123 3.70 8.60 15.44
C ARG A 123 4.79 7.63 15.87
N PHE A 124 5.19 6.75 14.96
CA PHE A 124 6.23 5.76 15.20
C PHE A 124 7.60 6.43 15.48
N THR A 125 7.97 7.45 14.73
CA THR A 125 9.24 8.19 14.92
C THR A 125 9.26 9.08 16.16
N THR A 126 8.09 9.45 16.70
CA THR A 126 8.00 10.24 17.94
C THR A 126 8.26 9.37 19.17
N ASP A 127 7.83 8.11 19.13
CA ASP A 127 7.89 7.20 20.27
C ASP A 127 9.23 6.43 20.34
N THR A 128 9.95 6.30 19.23
CA THR A 128 11.19 5.50 19.15
C THR A 128 12.26 6.15 18.28
N THR A 129 13.54 6.03 18.72
CA THR A 129 14.69 6.33 17.87
C THR A 129 14.86 5.16 16.90
N THR A 130 14.46 5.35 15.64
CA THR A 130 14.25 4.23 14.74
C THR A 130 15.04 4.37 13.46
N ASP A 131 15.70 3.31 13.05
CA ASP A 131 16.30 3.13 11.73
C ASP A 131 15.29 2.52 10.72
N ILE A 132 15.72 2.42 9.48
CA ILE A 132 14.89 1.90 8.37
C ILE A 132 14.50 0.45 8.64
N ASP A 133 15.43 -0.40 9.08
CA ASP A 133 15.21 -1.83 9.25
C ASP A 133 14.20 -2.11 10.36
N THR A 134 14.34 -1.44 11.50
CA THR A 134 13.35 -1.53 12.59
C THR A 134 11.97 -1.08 12.15
N PHE A 135 11.87 -0.04 11.33
CA PHE A 135 10.57 0.38 10.78
C PHE A 135 9.99 -0.65 9.83
N VAL A 136 10.80 -1.23 8.94
CA VAL A 136 10.34 -2.25 7.98
C VAL A 136 9.88 -3.52 8.72
N ASP A 137 10.55 -3.90 9.79
CA ASP A 137 10.13 -5.03 10.63
C ASP A 137 8.78 -4.75 11.30
N GLU A 138 8.59 -3.56 11.90
CA GLU A 138 7.30 -3.16 12.47
C GLU A 138 6.21 -3.04 11.40
N TRP A 139 6.56 -2.55 10.22
CA TRP A 139 5.64 -2.54 9.08
C TRP A 139 5.13 -3.94 8.75
N ASN A 140 6.03 -4.89 8.59
CA ASN A 140 5.69 -6.26 8.21
C ASN A 140 4.88 -7.01 9.28
N THR A 141 5.12 -6.71 10.55
CA THR A 141 4.46 -7.40 11.67
C THR A 141 3.12 -6.78 12.05
N SER A 142 2.99 -5.46 11.97
CA SER A 142 1.88 -4.72 12.59
C SER A 142 1.27 -3.66 11.66
N LEU A 143 2.06 -2.67 11.22
CA LEU A 143 1.54 -1.47 10.58
C LEU A 143 0.82 -1.73 9.25
N CYS A 144 1.28 -2.70 8.45
CA CYS A 144 0.65 -3.06 7.18
C CYS A 144 -0.81 -3.51 7.36
N ASN A 145 -1.17 -4.04 8.53
CA ASN A 145 -2.51 -4.51 8.85
C ASN A 145 -3.41 -3.44 9.48
N LYS A 146 -2.87 -2.25 9.79
CA LYS A 146 -3.70 -1.15 10.29
C LYS A 146 -4.67 -0.67 9.23
N ASN A 147 -5.92 -0.48 9.65
CA ASN A 147 -6.95 0.06 8.79
C ASN A 147 -6.87 1.59 8.78
N ILE A 148 -6.97 2.17 7.58
CA ILE A 148 -7.26 3.58 7.43
C ILE A 148 -8.71 3.86 7.82
N ARG A 149 -9.04 5.09 8.21
CA ARG A 149 -10.42 5.46 8.51
C ARG A 149 -11.26 5.36 7.23
N GLY A 150 -12.40 4.64 7.33
CA GLY A 150 -13.26 4.35 6.18
C GLY A 150 -13.86 5.58 5.49
N ASP A 151 -13.82 6.74 6.13
CA ASP A 151 -14.30 8.02 5.59
C ASP A 151 -13.38 8.58 4.49
N GLU A 152 -12.17 8.02 4.37
CA GLU A 152 -11.15 8.47 3.40
C GLU A 152 -11.19 7.68 2.08
N VAL A 153 -11.99 6.61 2.01
CA VAL A 153 -12.13 5.79 0.79
C VAL A 153 -13.58 5.80 0.32
N ASP A 154 -13.81 6.37 -0.85
CA ASP A 154 -15.12 6.41 -1.48
C ASP A 154 -15.47 5.05 -2.10
N GLY A 155 -16.62 4.49 -1.72
CA GLY A 155 -17.10 3.21 -2.24
C GLY A 155 -18.12 2.47 -1.37
N VAL A 156 -18.70 1.40 -1.92
CA VAL A 156 -19.58 0.49 -1.19
C VAL A 156 -18.76 -0.50 -0.38
N ARG A 157 -18.90 -0.44 0.93
CA ARG A 157 -18.13 -1.23 1.88
C ARG A 157 -18.70 -2.63 2.04
N ILE A 158 -17.91 -3.67 1.80
CA ILE A 158 -18.28 -5.06 2.10
C ILE A 158 -17.71 -5.43 3.47
N LEU A 159 -18.62 -5.82 4.37
CA LEU A 159 -18.29 -6.22 5.74
C LEU A 159 -18.93 -7.55 6.09
N SER A 160 -18.30 -8.32 6.96
CA SER A 160 -18.98 -9.42 7.62
C SER A 160 -19.93 -8.89 8.70
N ILE A 161 -21.01 -9.65 9.00
CA ILE A 161 -21.98 -9.31 10.06
C ILE A 161 -21.29 -9.08 11.40
N HIS A 162 -20.24 -9.85 11.73
CA HIS A 162 -19.51 -9.67 12.97
C HIS A 162 -18.75 -8.34 13.05
N LYS A 163 -18.20 -7.89 11.92
CA LYS A 163 -17.46 -6.63 11.83
C LYS A 163 -18.38 -5.40 11.77
N SER A 164 -19.64 -5.59 11.38
CA SER A 164 -20.63 -4.50 11.35
C SER A 164 -21.23 -4.21 12.72
N LYS A 165 -20.99 -5.06 13.72
CA LYS A 165 -21.54 -4.89 15.07
C LYS A 165 -21.07 -3.60 15.73
N GLY A 166 -22.02 -2.73 16.08
CA GLY A 166 -21.75 -1.41 16.70
C GLY A 166 -21.44 -0.31 15.70
N LEU A 167 -21.56 -0.57 14.39
CA LEU A 167 -21.43 0.43 13.34
C LEU A 167 -22.81 0.80 12.80
N GLU A 168 -22.97 2.06 12.41
CA GLU A 168 -24.20 2.59 11.80
C GLU A 168 -23.92 2.99 10.36
N TYR A 169 -24.86 2.66 9.46
CA TYR A 169 -24.78 2.98 8.03
C TYR A 169 -26.10 3.53 7.53
N ASN A 170 -26.06 4.52 6.66
CA ASN A 170 -27.26 5.09 6.04
C ASN A 170 -28.01 4.08 5.16
N ASN A 171 -27.28 3.21 4.47
CA ASN A 171 -27.83 2.17 3.62
C ASN A 171 -27.11 0.85 3.90
N VAL A 172 -27.84 -0.22 4.07
CA VAL A 172 -27.33 -1.57 4.28
C VAL A 172 -27.97 -2.52 3.28
N ILE A 173 -27.13 -3.24 2.55
CA ILE A 173 -27.57 -4.30 1.63
C ILE A 173 -27.09 -5.63 2.21
N VAL A 174 -28.02 -6.52 2.50
CA VAL A 174 -27.70 -7.88 2.96
C VAL A 174 -28.11 -8.85 1.84
N PRO A 175 -27.15 -9.32 1.00
CA PRO A 175 -27.45 -10.25 -0.08
C PRO A 175 -27.65 -11.67 0.46
N PHE A 176 -28.36 -12.50 -0.33
CA PHE A 176 -28.52 -13.94 -0.06
C PHE A 176 -29.10 -14.27 1.32
N CYS A 177 -30.14 -13.56 1.74
CA CYS A 177 -30.84 -13.78 3.00
C CYS A 177 -31.79 -14.98 2.90
N ASP A 178 -31.27 -16.18 2.71
CA ASP A 178 -32.03 -17.43 2.54
C ASP A 178 -31.96 -18.37 3.77
N TRP A 179 -31.41 -17.87 4.90
CA TRP A 179 -31.33 -18.65 6.13
C TRP A 179 -32.64 -18.60 6.92
N VAL A 180 -32.95 -19.71 7.59
CA VAL A 180 -34.09 -19.80 8.50
C VAL A 180 -33.79 -19.02 9.78
N LEU A 181 -34.59 -17.98 10.07
CA LEU A 181 -34.43 -17.12 11.26
C LEU A 181 -34.94 -17.78 12.54
N GLU A 182 -35.85 -18.76 12.43
CA GLU A 182 -36.40 -19.47 13.57
C GLU A 182 -35.71 -20.84 13.74
N ARG A 183 -35.05 -21.05 14.89
CA ARG A 183 -34.77 -22.40 15.37
C ARG A 183 -36.06 -22.94 15.96
N SER A 184 -36.74 -23.87 15.28
CA SER A 184 -37.75 -24.70 15.92
C SER A 184 -37.06 -25.47 17.04
N ASN A 185 -37.46 -25.16 18.28
CA ASN A 185 -37.12 -25.97 19.47
C ASN A 185 -37.70 -27.35 19.34
#